data_cd3bbb07c6e28fc77ddef2672ad3c3b4
#
_entry.id   cd3bbb07c6e28fc77ddef2672ad3c3b4
#
_cell.length_a   1.000
_cell.length_b   1.000
_cell.length_c   1.000
_cell.angle_alpha   90.00
_cell.angle_beta   90.00
_cell.angle_gamma   90.00
#
_symmetry.space_group_name_H-M   'P 1'
#
loop_
_entity.id
_entity.type
_entity.pdbx_description
1 polymer ?
#
loop_
_entity_poly.entity_id
_entity_poly.type
_entity_poly.pdbx_seq_one_letter_code
_entity_poly.pdbx_strand_id
1 'polypeptide(L)'
;MKKKILIILMAIAVGAILALPTLSMSLKDSSKKENMFVLQLGIFKNYDNSFEKKQSVKGSIIYQNKDVYYVLAGVSKEETGLYKIEEYLKKENISYYKKQMTICYDADNLVKYNLLLQKTNDEETIKTLNEKVLKEVVKNEL
;
A
#
# COMPACT_ATOMS: atom_id res chain seq x y z
N MET A 1 26.68 17.48 -47.75
CA MET A 1 25.50 17.59 -46.90
C MET A 1 25.05 16.27 -46.29
N LYS A 2 24.97 15.17 -47.02
CA LYS A 2 24.50 13.87 -46.48
C LYS A 2 25.32 13.33 -45.29
N LYS A 3 26.66 13.47 -45.32
CA LYS A 3 27.52 13.00 -44.22
C LYS A 3 27.36 13.80 -42.90
N LYS A 4 27.11 15.13 -42.99
CA LYS A 4 26.90 15.96 -41.81
C LYS A 4 25.55 15.68 -41.13
N ILE A 5 24.51 15.41 -41.90
CA ILE A 5 23.17 15.04 -41.39
C ILE A 5 23.22 13.68 -40.69
N LEU A 6 23.98 12.72 -41.24
CA LEU A 6 24.16 11.39 -40.62
C LEU A 6 24.84 11.48 -39.23
N ILE A 7 25.87 12.34 -39.10
CA ILE A 7 26.57 12.52 -37.83
C ILE A 7 25.66 13.15 -36.78
N ILE A 8 24.79 14.11 -37.15
CA ILE A 8 23.84 14.75 -36.24
C ILE A 8 22.77 13.75 -35.78
N LEU A 9 22.26 12.91 -36.69
CA LEU A 9 21.31 11.85 -36.34
C LEU A 9 21.90 10.80 -35.41
N MET A 10 23.16 10.40 -35.60
CA MET A 10 23.86 9.50 -34.69
C MET A 10 24.09 10.12 -33.31
N ALA A 11 24.44 11.40 -33.24
CA ALA A 11 24.61 12.09 -31.97
C ALA A 11 23.30 12.17 -31.14
N ILE A 12 22.17 12.39 -31.79
CA ILE A 12 20.85 12.41 -31.14
C ILE A 12 20.47 11.00 -30.64
N ALA A 13 20.73 9.96 -31.43
CA ALA A 13 20.45 8.57 -31.03
C ALA A 13 21.29 8.12 -29.83
N VAL A 14 22.58 8.48 -29.80
CA VAL A 14 23.48 8.17 -28.66
C VAL A 14 23.08 8.96 -27.41
N GLY A 15 22.69 10.22 -27.56
CA GLY A 15 22.21 11.05 -26.45
C GLY A 15 20.91 10.52 -25.84
N ALA A 16 19.97 10.03 -26.64
CA ALA A 16 18.72 9.43 -26.16
C ALA A 16 18.95 8.09 -25.42
N ILE A 17 19.90 7.27 -25.85
CA ILE A 17 20.22 6.00 -25.20
C ILE A 17 20.90 6.22 -23.83
N LEU A 18 21.71 7.27 -23.69
CA LEU A 18 22.38 7.61 -22.42
C LEU A 18 21.45 8.32 -21.42
N ALA A 19 20.36 8.94 -21.88
CA ALA A 19 19.39 9.61 -21.00
C ALA A 19 18.38 8.63 -20.35
N LEU A 20 18.12 7.47 -20.97
CA LEU A 20 17.17 6.49 -20.46
C LEU A 20 17.53 5.86 -19.09
N PRO A 21 18.82 5.54 -18.79
CA PRO A 21 19.19 5.01 -17.49
C PRO A 21 19.09 6.04 -16.35
N THR A 22 19.28 7.32 -16.63
CA THR A 22 19.21 8.38 -15.62
C THR A 22 17.77 8.76 -15.23
N LEU A 23 16.81 8.58 -16.12
CA LEU A 23 15.39 8.75 -15.82
C LEU A 23 14.82 7.62 -14.96
N SER A 24 15.32 6.39 -15.12
CA SER A 24 14.91 5.25 -14.30
C SER A 24 15.51 5.27 -12.88
N MET A 25 16.62 5.97 -12.67
CA MET A 25 17.25 6.13 -11.35
C MET A 25 16.59 7.22 -10.48
N SER A 26 15.67 8.01 -11.02
CA SER A 26 14.97 9.08 -10.28
C SER A 26 13.60 8.70 -9.76
N LEU A 27 13.16 7.44 -9.90
CA LEU A 27 12.04 6.91 -9.14
C LEU A 27 12.54 6.70 -7.70
N LYS A 28 12.46 7.75 -6.93
CA LYS A 28 12.72 7.74 -5.50
C LYS A 28 11.83 6.66 -4.90
N ASP A 29 12.45 5.62 -4.37
CA ASP A 29 11.79 4.66 -3.50
C ASP A 29 11.30 5.44 -2.29
N SER A 30 10.04 5.86 -2.33
CA SER A 30 9.39 6.66 -1.28
C SER A 30 8.89 5.79 -0.14
N SER A 31 9.27 4.51 -0.14
CA SER A 31 8.87 3.58 0.90
C SER A 31 9.44 4.00 2.26
N LYS A 32 8.56 4.12 3.23
CA LYS A 32 8.90 4.40 4.63
C LYS A 32 8.55 3.22 5.50
N LYS A 33 9.29 3.07 6.58
CA LYS A 33 9.10 2.02 7.57
C LYS A 33 8.84 2.65 8.93
N GLU A 34 7.62 2.51 9.43
CA GLU A 34 7.19 3.13 10.69
C GLU A 34 6.29 2.20 11.50
N ASN A 35 6.18 2.47 12.80
CA ASN A 35 5.19 1.83 13.65
C ASN A 35 3.82 2.45 13.37
N MET A 36 2.86 1.61 13.02
CA MET A 36 1.49 1.99 12.70
C MET A 36 0.49 1.19 13.51
N PHE A 37 -0.67 1.77 13.75
CA PHE A 37 -1.82 1.05 14.28
C PHE A 37 -2.44 0.21 13.19
N VAL A 38 -2.73 -1.06 13.50
CA VAL A 38 -3.36 -2.00 12.57
C VAL A 38 -4.55 -2.69 13.20
N LEU A 39 -5.54 -3.01 12.38
CA LEU A 39 -6.65 -3.91 12.73
C LEU A 39 -6.35 -5.28 12.14
N GLN A 40 -5.92 -6.20 12.98
CA GLN A 40 -5.52 -7.55 12.61
C GLN A 40 -6.69 -8.52 12.77
N LEU A 41 -7.00 -9.26 11.70
CA LEU A 41 -8.04 -10.30 11.67
C LEU A 41 -7.53 -11.69 12.02
N GLY A 42 -6.24 -11.91 11.88
CA GLY A 42 -5.58 -13.19 12.19
C GLY A 42 -4.11 -13.20 11.85
N ILE A 43 -3.41 -14.21 12.39
CA ILE A 43 -1.99 -14.51 12.14
C ILE A 43 -1.92 -15.97 11.73
N PHE A 44 -1.20 -16.25 10.63
CA PHE A 44 -1.12 -17.59 10.05
C PHE A 44 0.33 -17.93 9.68
N LYS A 45 0.71 -19.18 9.86
CA LYS A 45 1.97 -19.73 9.35
C LYS A 45 1.86 -20.25 7.92
N ASN A 46 0.64 -20.51 7.45
CA ASN A 46 0.32 -21.02 6.13
C ASN A 46 -0.41 -19.96 5.34
N TYR A 47 0.01 -19.76 4.08
CA TYR A 47 -0.62 -18.79 3.18
C TYR A 47 -2.08 -19.11 2.89
N ASP A 48 -2.42 -20.39 2.65
CA ASP A 48 -3.78 -20.80 2.29
C ASP A 48 -4.79 -20.43 3.37
N ASN A 49 -4.46 -20.65 4.65
CA ASN A 49 -5.31 -20.25 5.77
C ASN A 49 -5.48 -18.74 5.87
N SER A 50 -4.42 -17.98 5.57
CA SER A 50 -4.49 -16.51 5.53
C SER A 50 -5.35 -16.04 4.38
N PHE A 51 -5.29 -16.72 3.24
CA PHE A 51 -6.09 -16.43 2.06
C PHE A 51 -7.59 -16.70 2.30
N GLU A 52 -7.95 -17.83 2.93
CA GLU A 52 -9.31 -18.12 3.34
C GLU A 52 -9.86 -17.02 4.28
N LYS A 53 -9.07 -16.62 5.28
CA LYS A 53 -9.46 -15.52 6.18
C LYS A 53 -9.65 -14.21 5.43
N LYS A 54 -8.74 -13.85 4.52
CA LYS A 54 -8.88 -12.67 3.67
C LYS A 54 -10.14 -12.71 2.82
N GLN A 55 -10.48 -13.85 2.24
CA GLN A 55 -11.69 -14.04 1.46
C GLN A 55 -12.97 -13.82 2.29
N SER A 56 -12.94 -14.20 3.57
CA SER A 56 -14.08 -14.05 4.48
C SER A 56 -14.36 -12.60 4.89
N VAL A 57 -13.37 -11.69 4.73
CA VAL A 57 -13.51 -10.27 5.07
C VAL A 57 -13.12 -9.41 3.87
N LYS A 58 -14.11 -8.95 3.13
CA LYS A 58 -13.91 -8.13 1.94
C LYS A 58 -13.11 -6.86 2.27
N GLY A 59 -12.14 -6.53 1.41
CA GLY A 59 -11.29 -5.34 1.57
C GLY A 59 -10.09 -5.55 2.50
N SER A 60 -9.93 -6.72 3.14
CA SER A 60 -8.72 -7.05 3.90
C SER A 60 -7.56 -7.45 2.98
N ILE A 61 -6.33 -7.38 3.50
CA ILE A 61 -5.11 -7.78 2.80
C ILE A 61 -4.33 -8.83 3.59
N ILE A 62 -3.45 -9.55 2.90
CA ILE A 62 -2.41 -10.37 3.52
C ILE A 62 -1.12 -9.56 3.53
N TYR A 63 -0.54 -9.39 4.71
CA TYR A 63 0.76 -8.78 4.94
C TYR A 63 1.72 -9.86 5.43
N GLN A 64 2.75 -10.14 4.65
CA GLN A 64 3.78 -11.12 5.04
C GLN A 64 4.92 -10.41 5.77
N ASN A 65 5.31 -10.95 6.92
CA ASN A 65 6.52 -10.55 7.62
C ASN A 65 7.28 -11.82 8.00
N LYS A 66 8.43 -12.04 7.37
CA LYS A 66 9.22 -13.29 7.46
C LYS A 66 8.35 -14.50 7.08
N ASP A 67 8.21 -15.46 7.98
CA ASP A 67 7.47 -16.70 7.75
C ASP A 67 6.03 -16.66 8.30
N VAL A 68 5.51 -15.46 8.54
CA VAL A 68 4.18 -15.25 9.14
C VAL A 68 3.32 -14.36 8.25
N TYR A 69 2.07 -14.74 8.07
CA TYR A 69 1.05 -14.02 7.30
C TYR A 69 0.05 -13.38 8.25
N TYR A 70 -0.06 -12.05 8.18
CA TYR A 70 -1.05 -11.26 8.91
C TYR A 70 -2.19 -10.91 7.97
N VAL A 71 -3.44 -11.11 8.38
CA VAL A 71 -4.59 -10.58 7.65
C VAL A 71 -4.99 -9.28 8.32
N LEU A 72 -4.91 -8.17 7.57
CA LEU A 72 -5.15 -6.82 8.07
C LEU A 72 -6.41 -6.23 7.43
N ALA A 73 -7.26 -5.64 8.26
CA ALA A 73 -8.47 -4.93 7.85
C ALA A 73 -8.30 -3.41 7.82
N GLY A 74 -7.29 -2.85 8.47
CA GLY A 74 -7.02 -1.42 8.50
C GLY A 74 -5.61 -1.11 8.97
N VAL A 75 -5.06 0.00 8.50
CA VAL A 75 -3.73 0.53 8.86
C VAL A 75 -3.81 2.05 8.96
N SER A 76 -3.27 2.64 10.02
CA SER A 76 -3.19 4.09 10.19
C SER A 76 -2.01 4.50 11.06
N LYS A 77 -1.46 5.70 10.82
CA LYS A 77 -0.44 6.30 11.70
C LYS A 77 -1.02 6.65 13.06
N GLU A 78 -2.26 7.11 13.09
CA GLU A 78 -2.96 7.51 14.30
C GLU A 78 -4.07 6.51 14.61
N GLU A 79 -4.26 6.21 15.87
CA GLU A 79 -5.30 5.29 16.33
C GLU A 79 -6.70 5.75 15.90
N THR A 80 -6.95 7.05 15.94
CA THR A 80 -8.22 7.67 15.53
C THR A 80 -8.54 7.46 14.06
N GLY A 81 -7.53 7.26 13.20
CA GLY A 81 -7.70 6.96 11.78
C GLY A 81 -8.38 5.63 11.50
N LEU A 82 -8.47 4.74 12.51
CA LEU A 82 -9.09 3.42 12.38
C LEU A 82 -10.56 3.38 12.84
N TYR A 83 -11.08 4.41 13.49
CA TYR A 83 -12.43 4.37 14.10
C TYR A 83 -13.54 3.96 13.15
N LYS A 84 -13.56 4.50 11.94
CA LYS A 84 -14.62 4.18 10.96
C LYS A 84 -14.52 2.74 10.46
N ILE A 85 -13.33 2.20 10.39
CA ILE A 85 -13.12 0.79 10.03
C ILE A 85 -13.52 -0.11 11.20
N GLU A 86 -13.20 0.28 12.44
CA GLU A 86 -13.64 -0.44 13.63
C GLU A 86 -15.17 -0.49 13.75
N GLU A 87 -15.85 0.65 13.49
CA GLU A 87 -17.32 0.70 13.47
C GLU A 87 -17.91 -0.25 12.42
N TYR A 88 -17.34 -0.25 11.21
CA TYR A 88 -17.74 -1.18 10.17
C TYR A 88 -17.54 -2.64 10.58
N LEU A 89 -16.38 -3.02 11.11
CA LEU A 89 -16.10 -4.38 11.54
C LEU A 89 -17.04 -4.83 12.67
N LYS A 90 -17.34 -3.95 13.63
CA LYS A 90 -18.31 -4.20 14.71
C LYS A 90 -19.71 -4.42 14.17
N LYS A 91 -20.16 -3.59 13.23
CA LYS A 91 -21.48 -3.73 12.58
C LYS A 91 -21.63 -5.06 11.86
N GLU A 92 -20.59 -5.53 11.22
CA GLU A 92 -20.54 -6.83 10.52
C GLU A 92 -20.23 -8.02 11.44
N ASN A 93 -20.12 -7.81 12.76
CA ASN A 93 -19.73 -8.82 13.75
C ASN A 93 -18.37 -9.51 13.42
N ILE A 94 -17.43 -8.75 12.85
CA ILE A 94 -16.08 -9.24 12.52
C ILE A 94 -15.16 -8.96 13.68
N SER A 95 -14.61 -10.01 14.28
CA SER A 95 -13.62 -9.91 15.35
C SER A 95 -12.27 -9.44 14.83
N TYR A 96 -11.63 -8.52 15.53
CA TYR A 96 -10.31 -7.99 15.19
C TYR A 96 -9.50 -7.72 16.46
N TYR A 97 -8.20 -7.62 16.29
CA TYR A 97 -7.24 -7.20 17.32
C TYR A 97 -6.51 -5.93 16.87
N LYS A 98 -6.60 -4.88 17.69
CA LYS A 98 -5.90 -3.61 17.42
C LYS A 98 -4.55 -3.62 18.11
N LYS A 99 -3.48 -3.35 17.37
CA LYS A 99 -2.12 -3.25 17.88
C LYS A 99 -1.26 -2.31 17.05
N GLN A 100 -0.05 -2.07 17.52
CA GLN A 100 1.01 -1.42 16.73
C GLN A 100 1.92 -2.49 16.11
N MET A 101 2.34 -2.26 14.87
CA MET A 101 3.39 -3.03 14.22
C MET A 101 4.14 -2.17 13.20
N THR A 102 5.40 -2.54 12.93
CA THR A 102 6.21 -1.88 11.93
C THR A 102 5.72 -2.26 10.53
N ILE A 103 5.32 -1.27 9.74
CA ILE A 103 4.78 -1.44 8.38
C ILE A 103 5.65 -0.67 7.39
N CYS A 104 5.94 -1.30 6.23
CA CYS A 104 6.45 -0.63 5.05
C CYS A 104 5.30 -0.05 4.23
N TYR A 105 5.40 1.22 3.80
CA TYR A 105 4.32 1.89 3.07
C TYR A 105 4.82 3.04 2.18
N ASP A 106 4.04 3.41 1.18
CA ASP A 106 4.23 4.64 0.41
C ASP A 106 3.63 5.84 1.18
N ALA A 107 4.50 6.77 1.59
CA ALA A 107 4.15 7.85 2.49
C ALA A 107 3.10 8.82 1.95
N ASP A 108 3.21 9.19 0.68
CA ASP A 108 2.45 10.31 0.12
C ASP A 108 0.98 9.94 -0.07
N ASN A 109 0.71 8.75 -0.57
CA ASN A 109 -0.64 8.28 -0.82
C ASN A 109 -1.36 7.81 0.45
N LEU A 110 -0.66 7.14 1.37
CA LEU A 110 -1.27 6.64 2.60
C LEU A 110 -1.83 7.78 3.45
N VAL A 111 -1.07 8.85 3.66
CA VAL A 111 -1.51 10.03 4.42
C VAL A 111 -2.74 10.67 3.76
N LYS A 112 -2.70 10.83 2.43
CA LYS A 112 -3.82 11.39 1.67
C LYS A 112 -5.11 10.58 1.84
N TYR A 113 -5.04 9.26 1.69
CA TYR A 113 -6.22 8.40 1.81
C TYR A 113 -6.76 8.34 3.25
N ASN A 114 -5.88 8.32 4.25
CA ASN A 114 -6.29 8.39 5.66
C ASN A 114 -7.03 9.70 5.99
N LEU A 115 -6.57 10.84 5.48
CA LEU A 115 -7.25 12.12 5.66
C LEU A 115 -8.64 12.14 5.00
N LEU A 116 -8.77 11.58 3.80
CA LEU A 116 -10.06 11.47 3.10
C LEU A 116 -11.01 10.54 3.86
N LEU A 117 -10.50 9.43 4.39
CA LEU A 117 -11.27 8.46 5.17
C LEU A 117 -11.86 9.09 6.44
N GLN A 118 -11.12 9.95 7.12
CA GLN A 118 -11.62 10.67 8.31
C GLN A 118 -12.76 11.65 7.97
N LYS A 119 -12.79 12.20 6.75
CA LYS A 119 -13.75 13.21 6.32
C LYS A 119 -15.07 12.67 5.76
N THR A 120 -15.08 11.41 5.31
CA THR A 120 -16.29 10.80 4.73
C THR A 120 -17.11 10.04 5.78
N ASN A 121 -18.42 10.04 5.62
CA ASN A 121 -19.35 9.20 6.40
C ASN A 121 -20.09 8.18 5.52
N ASP A 122 -19.82 8.17 4.21
CA ASP A 122 -20.40 7.22 3.28
C ASP A 122 -19.68 5.87 3.37
N GLU A 123 -20.41 4.80 3.67
CA GLU A 123 -19.87 3.46 3.95
C GLU A 123 -19.10 2.87 2.74
N GLU A 124 -19.62 3.04 1.52
CA GLU A 124 -18.95 2.55 0.31
C GLU A 124 -17.64 3.31 0.05
N THR A 125 -17.64 4.62 0.30
CA THR A 125 -16.45 5.44 0.20
C THR A 125 -15.41 5.05 1.25
N ILE A 126 -15.83 4.77 2.49
CA ILE A 126 -14.96 4.28 3.56
C ILE A 126 -14.28 2.97 3.16
N LYS A 127 -15.03 1.99 2.64
CA LYS A 127 -14.48 0.71 2.15
C LYS A 127 -13.47 0.93 1.02
N THR A 128 -13.82 1.72 0.03
CA THR A 128 -12.97 2.01 -1.12
C THR A 128 -11.66 2.71 -0.73
N LEU A 129 -11.73 3.70 0.16
CA LEU A 129 -10.55 4.40 0.65
C LEU A 129 -9.66 3.50 1.51
N ASN A 130 -10.25 2.67 2.36
CA ASN A 130 -9.52 1.70 3.16
C ASN A 130 -8.78 0.67 2.29
N GLU A 131 -9.42 0.15 1.24
CA GLU A 131 -8.74 -0.72 0.27
C GLU A 131 -7.55 -0.04 -0.41
N LYS A 132 -7.65 1.26 -0.72
CA LYS A 132 -6.53 2.04 -1.27
C LYS A 132 -5.39 2.20 -0.26
N VAL A 133 -5.71 2.52 1.00
CA VAL A 133 -4.71 2.58 2.09
C VAL A 133 -3.97 1.26 2.21
N LEU A 134 -4.70 0.15 2.26
CA LEU A 134 -4.11 -1.18 2.42
C LEU A 134 -3.26 -1.61 1.21
N LYS A 135 -3.63 -1.22 -0.01
CA LYS A 135 -2.82 -1.48 -1.23
C LYS A 135 -1.48 -0.73 -1.20
N GLU A 136 -1.41 0.46 -0.61
CA GLU A 136 -0.13 1.19 -0.47
C GLU A 136 0.82 0.49 0.52
N VAL A 137 0.29 -0.20 1.52
CA VAL A 137 1.07 -1.00 2.48
C VAL A 137 1.71 -2.23 1.82
N VAL A 138 1.01 -2.92 0.93
CA VAL A 138 1.47 -4.18 0.32
C VAL A 138 2.47 -3.97 -0.81
N LYS A 139 2.46 -2.82 -1.48
CA LYS A 139 3.34 -2.55 -2.63
C LYS A 139 4.84 -2.60 -2.32
N ASN A 140 5.23 -2.47 -1.08
CA ASN A 140 6.63 -2.26 -0.67
C ASN A 140 7.31 -3.49 -0.06
N GLU A 141 6.70 -4.68 -0.09
CA GLU A 141 7.28 -5.92 0.44
C GLU A 141 7.59 -7.00 -0.62
N LEU A 142 7.59 -6.60 -1.91
CA LEU A 142 8.02 -7.49 -3.00
C LEU A 142 9.51 -7.33 -3.29
#